data_8363b260a9aceb666bbcc826523a62c1
#
_entry.id   8363b260a9aceb666bbcc826523a62c1
#
_cell.length_a   1.000
_cell.length_b   1.000
_cell.length_c   1.000
_cell.angle_alpha   90.00
_cell.angle_beta   90.00
_cell.angle_gamma   90.00
#
_symmetry.space_group_name_H-M   'P 1'
#
loop_
_entity.id
_entity.type
_entity.pdbx_description
1 polymer ?
#
loop_
_entity_poly.entity_id
_entity_poly.type
_entity_poly.pdbx_seq_one_letter_code
_entity_poly.pdbx_strand_id
1 'polypeptide(L)'
;MAFKKSGYSEEDSAELARIASLYQNIADEQITAGDSADFIISQMKAFNIEAGDAEEIINKVNAVSNNYAVSSTDLAKGLQLVSAALSVGGNNLDEVLGLMTGGVEITRNATKMGRGLVSVQSRWNQIVDESSSTGKALSDWYEQHGIKVYDEQTGQLRSLYDVLPDVAKQWDGLSKNEQAYYLNQQAGGMSPLKGELLGNSEG
;
A
#
# COMPACT_ATOMS: atom_id res chain seq x y z
N MET A 1 14.93 -20.01 -11.97
CA MET A 1 15.82 -20.32 -10.83
C MET A 1 15.53 -19.50 -9.57
N ALA A 2 14.94 -18.30 -9.66
CA ALA A 2 14.59 -17.47 -8.50
C ALA A 2 13.60 -18.19 -7.55
N PHE A 3 12.54 -18.74 -8.08
CA PHE A 3 11.49 -19.41 -7.30
C PHE A 3 11.99 -20.59 -6.48
N LYS A 4 12.82 -21.49 -7.07
CA LYS A 4 13.46 -22.60 -6.31
C LYS A 4 14.32 -22.10 -5.16
N LYS A 5 15.04 -20.98 -5.35
CA LYS A 5 15.84 -20.37 -4.27
C LYS A 5 14.97 -19.76 -3.17
N SER A 6 13.74 -19.39 -3.49
CA SER A 6 12.75 -18.86 -2.55
C SER A 6 11.93 -19.95 -1.84
N GLY A 7 12.25 -21.24 -2.07
CA GLY A 7 11.68 -22.38 -1.36
C GLY A 7 10.45 -23.01 -2.01
N TYR A 8 10.11 -22.64 -3.24
CA TYR A 8 9.00 -23.26 -3.98
C TYR A 8 9.37 -24.62 -4.54
N SER A 9 8.39 -25.50 -4.67
CA SER A 9 8.54 -26.82 -5.28
C SER A 9 9.00 -26.73 -6.74
N GLU A 10 9.34 -27.85 -7.36
CA GLU A 10 9.72 -27.87 -8.79
C GLU A 10 8.53 -27.52 -9.69
N GLU A 11 7.34 -28.05 -9.36
CA GLU A 11 6.08 -27.79 -10.06
C GLU A 11 5.69 -26.33 -9.93
N ASP A 12 5.60 -25.80 -8.70
CA ASP A 12 5.29 -24.38 -8.44
C ASP A 12 6.30 -23.46 -9.12
N SER A 13 7.60 -23.80 -9.08
CA SER A 13 8.63 -22.99 -9.71
C SER A 13 8.49 -22.93 -11.24
N ALA A 14 8.00 -23.98 -11.87
CA ALA A 14 7.73 -24.00 -13.32
C ALA A 14 6.52 -23.12 -13.66
N GLU A 15 5.45 -23.23 -12.89
CA GLU A 15 4.25 -22.39 -13.08
C GLU A 15 4.55 -20.91 -12.79
N LEU A 16 5.22 -20.60 -11.71
CA LEU A 16 5.62 -19.23 -11.37
C LEU A 16 6.56 -18.63 -12.43
N ALA A 17 7.43 -19.44 -13.04
CA ALA A 17 8.28 -18.97 -14.15
C ALA A 17 7.45 -18.65 -15.41
N ARG A 18 6.39 -19.42 -15.68
CA ARG A 18 5.41 -19.13 -16.73
C ARG A 18 4.71 -17.78 -16.47
N ILE A 19 4.22 -17.59 -15.25
CA ILE A 19 3.55 -16.34 -14.83
C ILE A 19 4.50 -15.13 -14.93
N ALA A 20 5.75 -15.29 -14.51
CA ALA A 20 6.76 -14.24 -14.64
C ALA A 20 7.03 -13.86 -16.11
N SER A 21 7.07 -14.86 -17.00
CA SER A 21 7.21 -14.63 -18.45
C SER A 21 5.96 -13.96 -19.03
N LEU A 22 4.77 -14.32 -18.56
CA LEU A 22 3.53 -13.66 -18.96
C LEU A 22 3.55 -12.19 -18.56
N TYR A 23 3.96 -11.90 -17.33
CA TYR A 23 4.06 -10.51 -16.85
C TYR A 23 5.04 -9.68 -17.69
N GLN A 24 6.19 -10.24 -18.07
CA GLN A 24 7.13 -9.57 -18.98
C GLN A 24 6.50 -9.19 -20.33
N ASN A 25 5.55 -9.99 -20.82
CA ASN A 25 4.90 -9.75 -22.10
C ASN A 25 3.77 -8.72 -22.03
N ILE A 26 3.13 -8.55 -20.87
CA ILE A 26 1.99 -7.64 -20.70
C ILE A 26 2.35 -6.33 -19.98
N ALA A 27 3.55 -6.23 -19.42
CA ALA A 27 4.01 -5.04 -18.74
C ALA A 27 4.18 -3.86 -19.71
N ASP A 28 3.86 -2.65 -19.27
CA ASP A 28 3.93 -1.42 -20.08
C ASP A 28 5.36 -1.06 -20.48
N GLU A 29 6.33 -1.49 -19.69
CA GLU A 29 7.75 -1.28 -19.95
C GLU A 29 8.50 -2.61 -19.92
N GLN A 30 9.65 -2.64 -20.59
CA GLN A 30 10.50 -3.84 -20.57
C GLN A 30 11.03 -4.09 -19.16
N ILE A 31 10.76 -5.30 -18.64
CA ILE A 31 11.27 -5.78 -17.36
C ILE A 31 12.11 -7.04 -17.55
N THR A 32 13.09 -7.25 -16.68
CA THR A 32 13.89 -8.48 -16.71
C THR A 32 13.12 -9.65 -16.11
N ALA A 33 13.50 -10.87 -16.46
CA ALA A 33 12.94 -12.08 -15.85
C ALA A 33 13.20 -12.13 -14.33
N GLY A 34 14.33 -11.56 -13.87
CA GLY A 34 14.64 -11.42 -12.45
C GLY A 34 13.68 -10.49 -11.74
N ASP A 35 13.51 -9.27 -12.25
CA ASP A 35 12.60 -8.27 -11.65
C ASP A 35 11.16 -8.75 -11.61
N SER A 36 10.70 -9.42 -12.68
CA SER A 36 9.37 -10.03 -12.74
C SER A 36 9.19 -11.10 -11.67
N ALA A 37 10.17 -12.00 -11.52
CA ALA A 37 10.13 -13.03 -10.49
C ALA A 37 10.19 -12.44 -9.08
N ASP A 38 11.06 -11.46 -8.83
CA ASP A 38 11.21 -10.81 -7.53
C ASP A 38 9.92 -10.06 -7.13
N PHE A 39 9.25 -9.41 -8.09
CA PHE A 39 7.96 -8.78 -7.86
C PHE A 39 6.91 -9.82 -7.41
N ILE A 40 6.73 -10.90 -8.17
CA ILE A 40 5.73 -11.94 -7.85
C ILE A 40 6.02 -12.56 -6.49
N ILE A 41 7.26 -12.96 -6.22
CA ILE A 41 7.68 -13.52 -4.94
C ILE A 41 7.38 -12.56 -3.79
N SER A 42 7.67 -11.27 -3.97
CA SER A 42 7.45 -10.27 -2.92
C SER A 42 5.97 -10.15 -2.55
N GLN A 43 5.06 -10.16 -3.54
CA GLN A 43 3.63 -10.08 -3.29
C GLN A 43 3.08 -11.37 -2.68
N MET A 44 3.48 -12.54 -3.19
CA MET A 44 3.10 -13.82 -2.63
C MET A 44 3.48 -13.93 -1.15
N LYS A 45 4.70 -13.53 -0.80
CA LYS A 45 5.17 -13.55 0.60
C LYS A 45 4.46 -12.52 1.48
N ALA A 46 4.23 -11.31 0.96
CA ALA A 46 3.57 -10.26 1.73
C ALA A 46 2.11 -10.60 2.07
N PHE A 47 1.37 -11.17 1.12
CA PHE A 47 -0.06 -11.42 1.26
C PHE A 47 -0.42 -12.90 1.44
N ASN A 48 0.58 -13.76 1.62
CA ASN A 48 0.41 -15.21 1.78
C ASN A 48 -0.41 -15.83 0.62
N ILE A 49 -0.06 -15.44 -0.62
CA ILE A 49 -0.71 -15.94 -1.84
C ILE A 49 -0.02 -17.24 -2.24
N GLU A 50 -0.81 -18.28 -2.50
CA GLU A 50 -0.31 -19.57 -2.95
C GLU A 50 0.13 -19.52 -4.42
N ALA A 51 0.98 -20.47 -4.84
CA ALA A 51 1.51 -20.51 -6.20
C ALA A 51 0.41 -20.61 -7.27
N GLY A 52 -0.68 -21.35 -6.98
CA GLY A 52 -1.82 -21.51 -7.86
C GLY A 52 -2.59 -20.21 -8.13
N ASP A 53 -2.51 -19.25 -7.21
CA ASP A 53 -3.22 -17.97 -7.30
C ASP A 53 -2.31 -16.81 -7.75
N ALA A 54 -1.02 -17.09 -8.00
CA ALA A 54 -0.02 -16.04 -8.28
C ALA A 54 -0.30 -15.24 -9.58
N GLU A 55 -1.01 -15.83 -10.56
CA GLU A 55 -1.40 -15.14 -11.79
C GLU A 55 -2.36 -13.98 -11.51
N GLU A 56 -3.14 -14.05 -10.44
CA GLU A 56 -4.04 -12.98 -10.02
C GLU A 56 -3.27 -11.67 -9.71
N ILE A 57 -2.05 -11.77 -9.17
CA ILE A 57 -1.19 -10.62 -8.87
C ILE A 57 -0.96 -9.77 -10.12
N ILE A 58 -0.50 -10.42 -11.20
CA ILE A 58 -0.18 -9.71 -12.45
C ILE A 58 -1.44 -9.23 -13.17
N ASN A 59 -2.53 -9.98 -13.07
CA ASN A 59 -3.82 -9.59 -13.64
C ASN A 59 -4.38 -8.32 -12.97
N LYS A 60 -4.31 -8.23 -11.64
CA LYS A 60 -4.73 -7.04 -10.90
C LYS A 60 -3.90 -5.81 -11.26
N VAL A 61 -2.57 -5.93 -11.28
CA VAL A 61 -1.69 -4.81 -11.63
C VAL A 61 -1.91 -4.36 -13.07
N ASN A 62 -2.07 -5.30 -14.00
CA ASN A 62 -2.36 -4.99 -15.40
C ASN A 62 -3.75 -4.34 -15.56
N ALA A 63 -4.75 -4.80 -14.84
CA ALA A 63 -6.08 -4.19 -14.86
C ALA A 63 -6.05 -2.73 -14.38
N VAL A 64 -5.25 -2.43 -13.35
CA VAL A 64 -5.07 -1.06 -12.88
C VAL A 64 -4.37 -0.21 -13.94
N SER A 65 -3.27 -0.67 -14.54
CA SER A 65 -2.55 0.12 -15.55
C SER A 65 -3.41 0.39 -16.79
N ASN A 66 -4.30 -0.52 -17.15
CA ASN A 66 -5.22 -0.34 -18.28
C ASN A 66 -6.35 0.68 -18.01
N ASN A 67 -6.68 0.93 -16.75
CA ASN A 67 -7.81 1.79 -16.37
C ASN A 67 -7.39 3.13 -15.75
N TYR A 68 -6.16 3.25 -15.29
CA TYR A 68 -5.64 4.42 -14.58
C TYR A 68 -4.32 4.88 -15.21
N ALA A 69 -3.97 6.14 -15.03
CA ALA A 69 -2.77 6.74 -15.60
C ALA A 69 -1.49 6.38 -14.81
N VAL A 70 -1.29 5.09 -14.55
CA VAL A 70 -0.13 4.52 -13.85
C VAL A 70 0.39 3.31 -14.62
N SER A 71 1.70 3.12 -14.72
CA SER A 71 2.24 1.95 -15.39
C SER A 71 2.28 0.72 -14.46
N SER A 72 2.05 -0.47 -15.04
CA SER A 72 2.14 -1.74 -14.31
C SER A 72 3.53 -1.96 -13.73
N THR A 73 4.58 -1.55 -14.43
CA THR A 73 5.98 -1.66 -13.99
C THR A 73 6.27 -0.72 -12.81
N ASP A 74 5.77 0.50 -12.85
CA ASP A 74 5.93 1.44 -11.74
C ASP A 74 5.12 1.02 -10.51
N LEU A 75 3.90 0.54 -10.70
CA LEU A 75 3.12 -0.07 -9.61
C LEU A 75 3.87 -1.23 -8.96
N ALA A 76 4.44 -2.15 -9.76
CA ALA A 76 5.21 -3.27 -9.24
C ALA A 76 6.38 -2.81 -8.36
N LYS A 77 7.14 -1.79 -8.79
CA LYS A 77 8.23 -1.20 -8.00
C LYS A 77 7.72 -0.60 -6.68
N GLY A 78 6.60 0.10 -6.71
CA GLY A 78 5.99 0.68 -5.52
C GLY A 78 5.46 -0.38 -4.56
N LEU A 79 4.78 -1.41 -5.07
CA LEU A 79 4.27 -2.53 -4.30
C LEU A 79 5.37 -3.31 -3.60
N GLN A 80 6.51 -3.58 -4.27
CA GLN A 80 7.66 -4.23 -3.63
C GLN A 80 8.17 -3.48 -2.40
N LEU A 81 8.04 -2.15 -2.37
CA LEU A 81 8.45 -1.33 -1.24
C LEU A 81 7.46 -1.38 -0.07
N VAL A 82 6.16 -1.45 -0.36
CA VAL A 82 5.11 -1.16 0.63
C VAL A 82 4.34 -2.38 1.11
N SER A 83 4.24 -3.44 0.29
CA SER A 83 3.34 -4.56 0.54
C SER A 83 3.60 -5.25 1.88
N ALA A 84 4.86 -5.51 2.23
CA ALA A 84 5.20 -6.14 3.51
C ALA A 84 4.77 -5.29 4.72
N ALA A 85 4.92 -3.97 4.65
CA ALA A 85 4.53 -3.09 5.76
C ALA A 85 3.01 -2.99 5.91
N LEU A 86 2.29 -2.84 4.79
CA LEU A 86 0.84 -2.70 4.82
C LEU A 86 0.11 -4.01 5.09
N SER A 87 0.63 -5.14 4.64
CA SER A 87 0.04 -6.46 4.95
C SER A 87 0.10 -6.76 6.45
N VAL A 88 1.22 -6.45 7.10
CA VAL A 88 1.33 -6.54 8.58
C VAL A 88 0.34 -5.59 9.27
N GLY A 89 0.03 -4.44 8.66
CA GLY A 89 -0.98 -3.49 9.11
C GLY A 89 -2.43 -3.91 8.80
N GLY A 90 -2.67 -5.14 8.33
CA GLY A 90 -3.99 -5.71 8.08
C GLY A 90 -4.57 -5.40 6.70
N ASN A 91 -3.81 -4.74 5.79
CA ASN A 91 -4.28 -4.49 4.43
C ASN A 91 -4.04 -5.71 3.52
N ASN A 92 -4.99 -6.03 2.66
CA ASN A 92 -4.83 -7.04 1.60
C ASN A 92 -4.24 -6.42 0.32
N LEU A 93 -3.95 -7.26 -0.70
CA LEU A 93 -3.35 -6.82 -1.96
C LEU A 93 -4.20 -5.76 -2.68
N ASP A 94 -5.51 -5.92 -2.73
CA ASP A 94 -6.41 -4.98 -3.43
C ASP A 94 -6.42 -3.61 -2.75
N GLU A 95 -6.42 -3.59 -1.43
CA GLU A 95 -6.37 -2.37 -0.62
C GLU A 95 -5.04 -1.64 -0.81
N VAL A 96 -3.92 -2.37 -0.79
CA VAL A 96 -2.59 -1.79 -1.03
C VAL A 96 -2.47 -1.27 -2.46
N LEU A 97 -3.01 -2.00 -3.42
CA LEU A 97 -3.03 -1.59 -4.83
C LEU A 97 -3.87 -0.32 -5.01
N GLY A 98 -5.03 -0.23 -4.35
CA GLY A 98 -5.88 0.96 -4.35
C GLY A 98 -5.18 2.20 -3.77
N LEU A 99 -4.55 2.06 -2.61
CA LEU A 99 -3.77 3.14 -1.98
C LEU A 99 -2.60 3.61 -2.87
N MET A 100 -1.89 2.66 -3.47
CA MET A 100 -0.80 2.97 -4.39
C MET A 100 -1.30 3.68 -5.65
N THR A 101 -2.38 3.18 -6.27
CA THR A 101 -2.94 3.75 -7.50
C THR A 101 -3.35 5.20 -7.29
N GLY A 102 -4.19 5.48 -6.28
CA GLY A 102 -4.63 6.83 -5.97
C GLY A 102 -3.49 7.80 -5.71
N GLY A 103 -2.47 7.38 -4.96
CA GLY A 103 -1.31 8.22 -4.70
C GLY A 103 -0.40 8.41 -5.91
N VAL A 104 -0.22 7.39 -6.76
CA VAL A 104 0.63 7.50 -7.95
C VAL A 104 -0.02 8.34 -9.04
N GLU A 105 -1.33 8.33 -9.18
CA GLU A 105 -2.04 9.23 -10.13
C GLU A 105 -1.72 10.70 -9.86
N ILE A 106 -1.54 11.07 -8.61
CA ILE A 106 -1.22 12.44 -8.18
C ILE A 106 0.29 12.70 -8.20
N THR A 107 1.07 11.82 -7.54
CA THR A 107 2.52 12.02 -7.36
C THR A 107 3.34 11.74 -8.61
N ARG A 108 2.79 10.96 -9.55
CA ARG A 108 3.49 10.43 -10.73
C ARG A 108 4.82 9.72 -10.37
N ASN A 109 4.90 9.16 -9.17
CA ASN A 109 6.12 8.51 -8.68
C ASN A 109 5.79 7.39 -7.67
N ALA A 110 5.72 6.16 -8.17
CA ALA A 110 5.36 4.98 -7.37
C ALA A 110 6.38 4.69 -6.24
N THR A 111 7.67 4.91 -6.48
CA THR A 111 8.71 4.72 -5.47
C THR A 111 8.55 5.70 -4.30
N LYS A 112 8.29 6.97 -4.62
CA LYS A 112 8.05 8.01 -3.60
C LYS A 112 6.77 7.72 -2.83
N MET A 113 5.71 7.32 -3.52
CA MET A 113 4.44 6.95 -2.91
C MET A 113 4.60 5.74 -1.99
N GLY A 114 5.26 4.67 -2.44
CA GLY A 114 5.51 3.47 -1.63
C GLY A 114 6.27 3.78 -0.34
N ARG A 115 7.36 4.58 -0.43
CA ARG A 115 8.11 5.02 0.77
C ARG A 115 7.26 5.87 1.72
N GLY A 116 6.41 6.73 1.16
CA GLY A 116 5.48 7.53 1.94
C GLY A 116 4.47 6.67 2.72
N LEU A 117 3.87 5.69 2.07
CA LEU A 117 2.93 4.77 2.71
C LEU A 117 3.60 3.91 3.79
N VAL A 118 4.85 3.48 3.60
CA VAL A 118 5.62 2.80 4.67
C VAL A 118 5.75 3.70 5.90
N SER A 119 6.06 4.98 5.70
CA SER A 119 6.15 5.93 6.82
C SER A 119 4.80 6.14 7.51
N VAL A 120 3.73 6.27 6.74
CA VAL A 120 2.36 6.40 7.26
C VAL A 120 1.97 5.16 8.08
N GLN A 121 2.21 3.96 7.54
CA GLN A 121 1.93 2.69 8.23
C GLN A 121 2.75 2.55 9.51
N SER A 122 4.03 2.90 9.47
CA SER A 122 4.87 2.85 10.68
C SER A 122 4.35 3.75 11.80
N ARG A 123 3.82 4.93 11.46
CA ARG A 123 3.22 5.84 12.45
C ARG A 123 1.86 5.35 12.92
N TRP A 124 1.06 4.80 12.02
CA TRP A 124 -0.20 4.15 12.35
C TRP A 124 -0.01 3.04 13.38
N ASN A 125 0.99 2.20 13.18
CA ASN A 125 1.31 1.12 14.12
C ASN A 125 1.75 1.62 15.52
N GLN A 126 2.20 2.86 15.63
CA GLN A 126 2.55 3.43 16.95
C GLN A 126 1.33 3.70 17.84
N ILE A 127 0.11 3.69 17.31
CA ILE A 127 -1.12 3.86 18.10
C ILE A 127 -1.24 2.80 19.19
N VAL A 128 -0.75 1.57 18.94
CA VAL A 128 -0.78 0.48 19.92
C VAL A 128 0.37 0.54 20.94
N ASP A 129 1.33 1.46 20.77
CA ASP A 129 2.46 1.66 21.69
C ASP A 129 2.15 2.81 22.65
N GLU A 130 1.76 2.48 23.87
CA GLU A 130 1.42 3.44 24.93
C GLU A 130 2.58 4.39 25.27
N SER A 131 3.83 4.01 24.98
CA SER A 131 5.03 4.83 25.20
C SER A 131 5.29 5.83 24.07
N SER A 132 4.66 5.65 22.92
CA SER A 132 4.86 6.50 21.74
C SER A 132 4.10 7.81 21.85
N SER A 133 4.81 8.93 21.86
CA SER A 133 4.20 10.26 21.80
C SER A 133 3.45 10.50 20.49
N THR A 134 3.93 9.97 19.37
CA THR A 134 3.25 10.02 18.07
C THR A 134 1.98 9.19 18.08
N GLY A 135 2.06 7.96 18.60
CA GLY A 135 0.90 7.07 18.71
C GLY A 135 -0.20 7.68 19.56
N LYS A 136 0.17 8.27 20.70
CA LYS A 136 -0.77 8.99 21.56
C LYS A 136 -1.39 10.19 20.85
N ALA A 137 -0.60 11.03 20.19
CA ALA A 137 -1.09 12.20 19.48
C ALA A 137 -2.08 11.83 18.36
N LEU A 138 -1.81 10.74 17.65
CA LEU A 138 -2.72 10.19 16.63
C LEU A 138 -4.00 9.65 17.28
N SER A 139 -3.89 8.84 18.31
CA SER A 139 -5.05 8.27 19.01
C SER A 139 -5.97 9.37 19.54
N ASP A 140 -5.40 10.37 20.21
CA ASP A 140 -6.13 11.54 20.74
C ASP A 140 -6.84 12.30 19.59
N TRP A 141 -6.17 12.48 18.46
CA TRP A 141 -6.76 13.16 17.29
C TRP A 141 -7.94 12.40 16.71
N TYR A 142 -7.80 11.09 16.51
CA TYR A 142 -8.88 10.23 16.00
C TYR A 142 -10.08 10.21 16.94
N GLU A 143 -9.84 10.11 18.25
CA GLU A 143 -10.89 10.13 19.27
C GLU A 143 -11.65 11.47 19.25
N GLN A 144 -10.95 12.61 19.20
CA GLN A 144 -11.55 13.95 19.12
C GLN A 144 -12.45 14.12 17.90
N HIS A 145 -12.16 13.43 16.81
CA HIS A 145 -12.93 13.48 15.57
C HIS A 145 -13.94 12.33 15.43
N GLY A 146 -14.12 11.51 16.48
CA GLY A 146 -15.08 10.41 16.50
C GLY A 146 -14.74 9.27 15.53
N ILE A 147 -13.49 9.16 15.12
CA ILE A 147 -13.01 8.09 14.20
C ILE A 147 -12.46 6.93 15.04
N LYS A 148 -13.07 5.75 14.89
CA LYS A 148 -12.61 4.55 15.59
C LYS A 148 -11.38 3.98 14.92
N VAL A 149 -10.32 3.82 15.69
CA VAL A 149 -9.05 3.24 15.22
C VAL A 149 -8.99 1.72 15.43
N TYR A 150 -9.81 1.20 16.33
CA TYR A 150 -9.92 -0.23 16.59
C TYR A 150 -11.23 -0.79 16.06
N ASP A 151 -11.17 -2.01 15.54
CA ASP A 151 -12.34 -2.80 15.18
C ASP A 151 -13.08 -3.25 16.44
N GLU A 152 -14.37 -3.03 16.52
CA GLU A 152 -15.18 -3.31 17.73
C GLU A 152 -15.37 -4.79 18.00
N GLN A 153 -15.28 -5.64 16.98
CA GLN A 153 -15.51 -7.08 17.13
C GLN A 153 -14.24 -7.82 17.50
N THR A 154 -13.12 -7.43 16.90
CA THR A 154 -11.82 -8.08 17.08
C THR A 154 -10.92 -7.40 18.11
N GLY A 155 -11.16 -6.11 18.38
CA GLY A 155 -10.29 -5.28 19.21
C GLY A 155 -8.94 -4.96 18.55
N GLN A 156 -8.74 -5.32 17.30
CA GLN A 156 -7.51 -5.08 16.57
C GLN A 156 -7.51 -3.68 15.94
N LEU A 157 -6.31 -3.14 15.71
CA LEU A 157 -6.14 -1.90 14.96
C LEU A 157 -6.68 -2.10 13.54
N ARG A 158 -7.52 -1.17 13.08
CA ARG A 158 -8.07 -1.20 11.71
C ARG A 158 -6.98 -0.97 10.68
N SER A 159 -7.19 -1.44 9.46
CA SER A 159 -6.28 -1.17 8.34
C SER A 159 -6.27 0.32 7.98
N LEU A 160 -5.19 0.80 7.40
CA LEU A 160 -5.14 2.18 6.88
C LEU A 160 -6.21 2.39 5.80
N TYR A 161 -6.43 1.41 4.95
CA TYR A 161 -7.44 1.48 3.90
C TYR A 161 -8.84 1.72 4.45
N ASP A 162 -9.18 1.08 5.58
CA ASP A 162 -10.48 1.23 6.23
C ASP A 162 -10.66 2.56 6.96
N VAL A 163 -9.59 3.15 7.46
CA VAL A 163 -9.66 4.37 8.28
C VAL A 163 -9.55 5.64 7.46
N LEU A 164 -8.74 5.64 6.40
CA LEU A 164 -8.54 6.84 5.58
C LEU A 164 -9.82 7.44 4.99
N PRO A 165 -10.84 6.65 4.55
CA PRO A 165 -12.13 7.20 4.13
C PRO A 165 -12.87 7.95 5.23
N ASP A 166 -12.74 7.55 6.49
CA ASP A 166 -13.39 8.25 7.60
C ASP A 166 -12.71 9.60 7.89
N VAL A 167 -11.38 9.67 7.73
CA VAL A 167 -10.64 10.93 7.76
C VAL A 167 -11.06 11.84 6.60
N ALA A 168 -11.13 11.29 5.39
CA ALA A 168 -11.50 12.04 4.19
C ALA A 168 -12.89 12.70 4.31
N LYS A 169 -13.87 12.00 4.90
CA LYS A 169 -15.22 12.56 5.15
C LYS A 169 -15.22 13.81 6.02
N GLN A 170 -14.25 13.95 6.90
CA GLN A 170 -14.17 15.09 7.82
C GLN A 170 -13.23 16.19 7.34
N TRP A 171 -12.43 15.90 6.30
CA TRP A 171 -11.32 16.72 5.88
C TRP A 171 -11.67 18.16 5.57
N ASP A 172 -12.78 18.39 4.86
CA ASP A 172 -13.21 19.72 4.47
C ASP A 172 -13.74 20.56 5.65
N GLY A 173 -14.17 19.89 6.72
CA GLY A 173 -14.58 20.54 7.97
C GLY A 173 -13.43 20.96 8.86
N LEU A 174 -12.21 20.46 8.60
CA LEU A 174 -11.03 20.77 9.41
C LEU A 174 -10.44 22.13 9.03
N SER A 175 -10.01 22.89 10.03
CA SER A 175 -9.19 24.08 9.81
C SER A 175 -7.83 23.70 9.18
N LYS A 176 -7.19 24.64 8.51
CA LYS A 176 -5.84 24.42 7.94
C LYS A 176 -4.80 24.01 9.00
N ASN A 177 -4.95 24.46 10.24
CA ASN A 177 -4.07 24.08 11.34
C ASN A 177 -4.30 22.61 11.76
N GLU A 178 -5.54 22.15 11.83
CA GLU A 178 -5.88 20.76 12.14
C GLU A 178 -5.41 19.82 11.04
N GLN A 179 -5.64 20.19 9.77
CA GLN A 179 -5.11 19.45 8.61
C GLN A 179 -3.60 19.32 8.66
N ALA A 180 -2.88 20.44 8.93
CA ALA A 180 -1.42 20.43 9.03
C ALA A 180 -0.93 19.60 10.23
N TYR A 181 -1.62 19.68 11.37
CA TYR A 181 -1.29 18.87 12.54
C TYR A 181 -1.42 17.38 12.25
N TYR A 182 -2.57 16.96 11.73
CA TYR A 182 -2.80 15.56 11.35
C TYR A 182 -1.72 15.04 10.38
N LEU A 183 -1.46 15.76 9.29
CA LEU A 183 -0.46 15.36 8.31
C LEU A 183 0.95 15.27 8.90
N ASN A 184 1.31 16.15 9.84
CA ASN A 184 2.59 16.06 10.53
C ASN A 184 2.68 14.81 11.41
N GLN A 185 1.61 14.46 12.11
CA GLN A 185 1.58 13.26 12.96
C GLN A 185 1.56 11.99 12.10
N GLN A 186 0.69 11.92 11.10
CA GLN A 186 0.48 10.72 10.28
C GLN A 186 1.58 10.49 9.23
N ALA A 187 2.03 11.54 8.55
CA ALA A 187 3.01 11.44 7.47
C ALA A 187 4.43 11.92 7.83
N GLY A 188 4.61 12.47 9.03
CA GLY A 188 5.95 12.80 9.53
C GLY A 188 6.68 13.91 8.81
N GLY A 189 6.02 14.98 8.46
CA GLY A 189 6.70 16.13 7.83
C GLY A 189 7.25 15.86 6.43
N MET A 190 7.02 14.68 5.86
CA MET A 190 7.35 14.37 4.47
C MET A 190 6.42 15.16 3.56
N SER A 191 6.94 16.22 2.99
CA SER A 191 6.23 17.27 2.27
C SER A 191 5.35 16.86 1.09
N PRO A 192 5.61 15.77 0.32
CA PRO A 192 4.81 15.48 -0.86
C PRO A 192 3.49 14.76 -0.61
N LEU A 193 3.31 14.14 0.56
CA LEU A 193 2.06 13.43 0.91
C LEU A 193 1.06 14.35 1.61
N LYS A 194 1.46 15.58 1.93
CA LYS A 194 0.66 16.53 2.72
C LYS A 194 -0.66 17.01 2.10
N GLY A 195 -0.92 16.71 0.87
CA GLY A 195 -2.19 17.07 0.20
C GLY A 195 -2.79 15.92 -0.62
N GLU A 196 -2.03 14.85 -0.80
CA GLU A 196 -2.30 13.86 -1.84
C GLU A 196 -3.00 12.59 -1.33
N LEU A 197 -2.77 12.22 -0.06
CA LEU A 197 -3.41 11.03 0.53
C LEU A 197 -4.89 11.24 0.87
N LEU A 198 -5.33 12.48 0.98
CA LEU A 198 -6.67 12.80 1.48
C LEU A 198 -7.57 13.49 0.45
N GLY A 199 -7.15 13.51 -0.81
CA GLY A 199 -7.95 13.98 -1.94
C GLY A 199 -8.11 15.51 -1.97
N ASN A 200 -7.71 16.12 -3.07
CA ASN A 200 -8.36 17.34 -3.51
C ASN A 200 -9.79 16.96 -3.93
N SER A 201 -10.74 17.10 -3.04
CA SER A 201 -12.16 17.14 -3.40
C SER A 201 -12.48 18.54 -3.94
N GLU A 202 -11.82 18.95 -5.02
CA GLU A 202 -12.21 20.12 -5.82
C GLU A 202 -12.16 19.71 -7.29
N GLY A 203 -13.38 19.54 -7.88
CA GLY A 203 -13.56 19.34 -9.30
C GLY A 203 -14.82 18.62 -9.64
#